data_6e734afb1b8dd6f2b430b19090188fd9
#
_entry.id   6e734afb1b8dd6f2b430b19090188fd9
#
_cell.length_a   1.000
_cell.length_b   1.000
_cell.length_c   1.000
_cell.angle_alpha   90.00
_cell.angle_beta   90.00
_cell.angle_gamma   90.00
#
_symmetry.space_group_name_H-M   'P 1'
#
loop_
_entity.id
_entity.type
_entity.pdbx_description
1 polymer ?
#
loop_
_entity_poly.entity_id
_entity_poly.type
_entity_poly.pdbx_seq_one_letter_code
_entity_poly.pdbx_strand_id
1 'polypeptide(L)'
;MIYLPAILLGRLLRVLVRMVRPGGGSALPGLVVSKLAPGLLASSLRRLPGGVVVITGTAGKSTTTKMAVAIVRQHGYSVFTNPSTANIEQGFYSSILKFGSLTGKLDYDLAILEMDEAHAATVAKRVKPRITSILNVLVDQVDRFVDPANVREKLGEVAAATTQKVMLNGKDQNCLIIGHDLSRRPSQQIGWFGIADEALDAQLKPLKYAPTYLPRLAEQNLETVVTSYRDSAISLNAPGLQIENIELPAKGQHFALDAVAAFATAREVLGNKFDAALAASTLSALPPVFARGEVREINGEPVEFILVQNPPSMQLNLDNLTSDASQIFFAIGRDVHDPSWLYSVDYSNLRKVHTVSGFNGAEAALLFSFVGVEFEKLQVDLLQAIDEFLALPRPTSGRKTVIFSADAMRRIRRHLGFTDPEDVTK
;
A
#
# COMPACT_ATOMS: atom_id res chain seq x y z
N MET A 1 28.20 -18.40 8.52
CA MET A 1 28.93 -18.43 7.23
C MET A 1 28.24 -19.26 6.15
N ILE A 2 27.28 -20.10 6.48
CA ILE A 2 26.62 -21.05 5.55
C ILE A 2 25.96 -20.38 4.31
N TYR A 3 25.50 -19.15 4.44
CA TYR A 3 24.85 -18.40 3.34
C TYR A 3 25.78 -17.49 2.54
N LEU A 4 27.08 -17.40 2.90
CA LEU A 4 28.05 -16.48 2.26
C LEU A 4 28.13 -16.66 0.73
N PRO A 5 28.25 -17.88 0.17
CA PRO A 5 28.34 -18.04 -1.27
C PRO A 5 27.08 -17.54 -2.00
N ALA A 6 25.90 -17.82 -1.45
CA ALA A 6 24.63 -17.36 -2.03
C ALA A 6 24.48 -15.84 -1.97
N ILE A 7 24.93 -15.23 -0.88
CA ILE A 7 24.90 -13.75 -0.72
C ILE A 7 25.86 -13.08 -1.71
N LEU A 8 27.09 -13.60 -1.87
CA LEU A 8 28.05 -13.06 -2.81
C LEU A 8 27.53 -13.15 -4.25
N LEU A 9 27.00 -14.33 -4.64
CA LEU A 9 26.39 -14.53 -5.96
C LEU A 9 25.21 -13.57 -6.17
N GLY A 10 24.32 -13.45 -5.19
CA GLY A 10 23.16 -12.56 -5.26
C GLY A 10 23.56 -11.09 -5.39
N ARG A 11 24.60 -10.65 -4.70
CA ARG A 11 25.15 -9.28 -4.82
C ARG A 11 25.78 -9.05 -6.18
N LEU A 12 26.54 -10.00 -6.70
CA LEU A 12 27.13 -9.93 -8.05
C LEU A 12 26.02 -9.81 -9.10
N LEU A 13 25.00 -10.71 -9.05
CA LEU A 13 23.86 -10.64 -9.95
C LEU A 13 23.14 -9.30 -9.87
N ARG A 14 22.98 -8.73 -8.67
CA ARG A 14 22.37 -7.43 -8.50
C ARG A 14 23.15 -6.31 -9.20
N VAL A 15 24.47 -6.34 -9.15
CA VAL A 15 25.34 -5.38 -9.89
C VAL A 15 25.14 -5.56 -11.39
N LEU A 16 25.24 -6.79 -11.89
CA LEU A 16 25.09 -7.09 -13.32
C LEU A 16 23.70 -6.68 -13.87
N VAL A 17 22.63 -7.00 -13.14
CA VAL A 17 21.26 -6.61 -13.54
C VAL A 17 21.09 -5.09 -13.59
N ARG A 18 21.69 -4.36 -12.64
CA ARG A 18 21.65 -2.89 -12.65
C ARG A 18 22.41 -2.26 -13.81
N MET A 19 23.50 -2.88 -14.25
CA MET A 19 24.26 -2.43 -15.42
C MET A 19 23.44 -2.59 -16.72
N VAL A 20 22.66 -3.67 -16.84
CA VAL A 20 21.84 -3.96 -18.04
C VAL A 20 20.49 -3.24 -18.01
N ARG A 21 19.87 -3.09 -16.83
CA ARG A 21 18.57 -2.46 -16.65
C ARG A 21 18.58 -1.51 -15.44
N PRO A 22 19.02 -0.27 -15.62
CA PRO A 22 18.98 0.74 -14.56
C PRO A 22 17.53 0.95 -14.08
N GLY A 23 17.29 0.80 -12.76
CA GLY A 23 15.97 0.97 -12.16
C GLY A 23 14.98 -0.21 -12.33
N GLY A 24 15.41 -1.35 -12.86
CA GLY A 24 14.60 -2.57 -13.00
C GLY A 24 15.31 -3.79 -12.40
N GLY A 25 14.54 -4.89 -12.17
CA GLY A 25 15.14 -6.21 -11.91
C GLY A 25 15.50 -6.52 -10.47
N SER A 26 14.87 -5.89 -9.49
CA SER A 26 15.10 -6.19 -8.06
C SER A 26 14.75 -7.62 -7.65
N ALA A 27 13.83 -8.28 -8.35
CA ALA A 27 13.36 -9.63 -8.01
C ALA A 27 14.34 -10.75 -8.41
N LEU A 28 15.08 -10.64 -9.52
CA LEU A 28 15.91 -11.73 -10.04
C LEU A 28 17.03 -12.16 -9.08
N PRO A 29 17.84 -11.26 -8.49
CA PRO A 29 18.85 -11.65 -7.52
C PRO A 29 18.22 -12.36 -6.30
N GLY A 30 17.08 -11.85 -5.82
CA GLY A 30 16.33 -12.46 -4.72
C GLY A 30 15.77 -13.83 -5.08
N LEU A 31 15.28 -14.03 -6.31
CA LEU A 31 14.77 -15.32 -6.78
C LEU A 31 15.89 -16.38 -6.80
N VAL A 32 17.07 -16.02 -7.28
CA VAL A 32 18.22 -16.96 -7.30
C VAL A 32 18.61 -17.33 -5.87
N VAL A 33 18.73 -16.32 -4.98
CA VAL A 33 19.14 -16.57 -3.59
C VAL A 33 18.06 -17.31 -2.80
N SER A 34 16.78 -17.08 -3.05
CA SER A 34 15.70 -17.83 -2.38
C SER A 34 15.74 -19.34 -2.67
N LYS A 35 16.20 -19.73 -3.87
CA LYS A 35 16.38 -21.14 -4.26
C LYS A 35 17.67 -21.75 -3.68
N LEU A 36 18.77 -20.99 -3.66
CA LEU A 36 20.06 -21.47 -3.17
C LEU A 36 20.18 -21.47 -1.64
N ALA A 37 19.50 -20.54 -0.98
CA ALA A 37 19.58 -20.33 0.45
C ALA A 37 18.20 -20.06 1.06
N PRO A 38 17.24 -20.98 1.00
CA PRO A 38 15.85 -20.76 1.42
C PRO A 38 15.71 -20.42 2.91
N GLY A 39 16.69 -20.82 3.74
CA GLY A 39 16.74 -20.49 5.17
C GLY A 39 17.26 -19.09 5.50
N LEU A 40 17.85 -18.36 4.54
CA LEU A 40 18.46 -17.05 4.79
C LEU A 40 17.44 -16.05 5.32
N LEU A 41 16.26 -15.96 4.70
CA LEU A 41 15.21 -15.01 5.09
C LEU A 41 14.83 -15.19 6.57
N ALA A 42 14.44 -16.40 6.95
CA ALA A 42 14.05 -16.69 8.33
C ALA A 42 15.22 -16.50 9.32
N SER A 43 16.44 -16.90 8.92
CA SER A 43 17.62 -16.73 9.75
C SER A 43 17.99 -15.27 10.00
N SER A 44 17.84 -14.40 8.97
CA SER A 44 18.12 -12.97 9.10
C SER A 44 17.09 -12.26 9.98
N LEU A 45 15.80 -12.51 9.72
CA LEU A 45 14.69 -11.81 10.39
C LEU A 45 14.51 -12.25 11.85
N ARG A 46 14.68 -13.54 12.18
CA ARG A 46 14.55 -14.05 13.55
C ARG A 46 15.61 -13.53 14.53
N ARG A 47 16.70 -12.94 14.02
CA ARG A 47 17.76 -12.36 14.85
C ARG A 47 17.49 -10.92 15.29
N LEU A 48 16.45 -10.31 14.79
CA LEU A 48 16.08 -8.95 15.16
C LEU A 48 15.49 -8.95 16.58
N PRO A 49 16.03 -8.10 17.48
CA PRO A 49 15.60 -8.10 18.89
C PRO A 49 14.10 -7.83 19.07
N GLY A 50 13.57 -6.87 18.31
CA GLY A 50 12.15 -6.50 18.31
C GLY A 50 11.25 -7.39 17.46
N GLY A 51 11.83 -8.41 16.79
CA GLY A 51 11.08 -9.34 15.94
C GLY A 51 10.57 -8.74 14.63
N VAL A 52 9.55 -9.38 14.09
CA VAL A 52 8.96 -9.03 12.78
C VAL A 52 7.51 -8.60 12.96
N VAL A 53 7.18 -7.49 12.36
CA VAL A 53 5.81 -6.98 12.20
C VAL A 53 5.43 -7.11 10.74
N VAL A 54 4.25 -7.61 10.46
CA VAL A 54 3.71 -7.77 9.10
C VAL A 54 2.50 -6.86 8.94
N ILE A 55 2.47 -6.12 7.84
CA ILE A 55 1.32 -5.34 7.39
C ILE A 55 0.87 -5.93 6.06
N THR A 56 -0.38 -6.39 6.02
CA THR A 56 -0.97 -7.08 4.85
C THR A 56 -2.45 -6.75 4.70
N GLY A 57 -3.06 -7.21 3.62
CA GLY A 57 -4.44 -6.91 3.22
C GLY A 57 -4.49 -6.51 1.76
N THR A 58 -5.65 -6.30 1.19
CA THR A 58 -5.79 -6.00 -0.24
C THR A 58 -5.27 -4.60 -0.58
N ALA A 59 -5.67 -3.57 0.16
CA ALA A 59 -5.26 -2.18 -0.09
C ALA A 59 -4.68 -1.52 1.17
N GLY A 60 -3.97 -0.39 0.98
CA GLY A 60 -3.41 0.42 2.07
C GLY A 60 -2.06 -0.04 2.61
N LYS A 61 -1.58 -1.23 2.24
CA LYS A 61 -0.33 -1.84 2.76
C LYS A 61 0.86 -0.89 2.80
N SER A 62 1.18 -0.28 1.66
CA SER A 62 2.37 0.58 1.52
C SER A 62 2.26 1.85 2.36
N THR A 63 1.08 2.48 2.38
CA THR A 63 0.83 3.69 3.15
C THR A 63 0.93 3.41 4.65
N THR A 64 0.20 2.39 5.11
CA THR A 64 0.23 1.96 6.52
C THR A 64 1.64 1.58 6.96
N THR A 65 2.39 0.84 6.12
CA THR A 65 3.77 0.46 6.42
C THR A 65 4.67 1.69 6.55
N LYS A 66 4.60 2.64 5.61
CA LYS A 66 5.39 3.88 5.67
C LYS A 66 5.06 4.70 6.92
N MET A 67 3.78 4.86 7.25
CA MET A 67 3.32 5.56 8.45
C MET A 67 3.83 4.87 9.73
N ALA A 68 3.65 3.56 9.86
CA ALA A 68 4.11 2.80 11.03
C ALA A 68 5.63 2.83 11.19
N VAL A 69 6.39 2.67 10.10
CA VAL A 69 7.85 2.77 10.09
C VAL A 69 8.29 4.17 10.53
N ALA A 70 7.66 5.23 10.02
CA ALA A 70 8.00 6.60 10.40
C ALA A 70 7.77 6.84 11.89
N ILE A 71 6.61 6.42 12.42
CA ILE A 71 6.32 6.55 13.86
C ILE A 71 7.38 5.81 14.68
N VAL A 72 7.68 4.55 14.36
CA VAL A 72 8.62 3.72 15.13
C VAL A 72 10.05 4.29 15.05
N ARG A 73 10.46 4.81 13.90
CA ARG A 73 11.77 5.47 13.74
C ARG A 73 11.88 6.76 14.54
N GLN A 74 10.83 7.58 14.60
CA GLN A 74 10.81 8.80 15.40
C GLN A 74 10.92 8.51 16.91
N HIS A 75 10.51 7.31 17.35
CA HIS A 75 10.72 6.81 18.72
C HIS A 75 12.12 6.25 18.94
N GLY A 76 13.06 6.45 18.02
CA GLY A 76 14.47 6.10 18.18
C GLY A 76 14.85 4.66 17.80
N TYR A 77 13.96 3.92 17.13
CA TYR A 77 14.25 2.54 16.69
C TYR A 77 14.74 2.50 15.24
N SER A 78 15.73 1.68 14.98
CA SER A 78 16.15 1.33 13.64
C SER A 78 15.23 0.24 13.06
N VAL A 79 14.59 0.51 11.92
CA VAL A 79 13.58 -0.37 11.33
C VAL A 79 14.03 -0.85 9.97
N PHE A 80 14.14 -2.19 9.82
CA PHE A 80 14.26 -2.84 8.52
C PHE A 80 12.89 -2.92 7.85
N THR A 81 12.80 -2.45 6.61
CA THR A 81 11.57 -2.53 5.80
C THR A 81 11.91 -2.85 4.34
N ASN A 82 10.96 -3.40 3.61
CA ASN A 82 11.09 -3.64 2.18
C ASN A 82 10.47 -2.48 1.38
N PRO A 83 10.97 -2.19 0.18
CA PRO A 83 10.25 -1.32 -0.77
C PRO A 83 8.87 -1.88 -1.10
N SER A 84 7.89 -1.02 -1.37
CA SER A 84 6.51 -1.42 -1.72
C SER A 84 6.45 -2.27 -2.99
N THR A 85 7.40 -2.09 -3.90
CA THR A 85 7.58 -2.90 -5.11
C THR A 85 8.23 -4.26 -4.86
N ALA A 86 8.62 -4.57 -3.62
CA ALA A 86 9.34 -5.78 -3.21
C ALA A 86 8.60 -6.53 -2.08
N ASN A 87 7.27 -6.56 -2.13
CA ASN A 87 6.37 -7.13 -1.13
C ASN A 87 6.10 -8.64 -1.30
N ILE A 88 6.81 -9.29 -2.20
CA ILE A 88 6.83 -10.75 -2.42
C ILE A 88 8.11 -11.37 -1.87
N GLU A 89 8.14 -12.69 -1.70
CA GLU A 89 9.26 -13.40 -1.07
C GLU A 89 10.62 -13.04 -1.69
N GLN A 90 10.74 -13.01 -3.02
CA GLN A 90 11.98 -12.67 -3.72
C GLN A 90 12.46 -11.24 -3.42
N GLY A 91 11.51 -10.33 -3.20
CA GLY A 91 11.78 -8.95 -2.80
C GLY A 91 12.45 -8.85 -1.43
N PHE A 92 12.01 -9.67 -0.46
CA PHE A 92 12.64 -9.72 0.86
C PHE A 92 14.08 -10.23 0.80
N TYR A 93 14.37 -11.27 0.01
CA TYR A 93 15.75 -11.71 -0.23
C TYR A 93 16.60 -10.60 -0.85
N SER A 94 16.06 -9.89 -1.84
CA SER A 94 16.76 -8.75 -2.46
C SER A 94 17.03 -7.63 -1.47
N SER A 95 16.11 -7.38 -0.55
CA SER A 95 16.29 -6.38 0.52
C SER A 95 17.38 -6.83 1.50
N ILE A 96 17.46 -8.12 1.86
CA ILE A 96 18.55 -8.65 2.68
C ILE A 96 19.90 -8.54 1.95
N LEU A 97 19.96 -8.78 0.64
CA LEU A 97 21.18 -8.59 -0.15
C LEU A 97 21.65 -7.13 -0.16
N LYS A 98 20.70 -6.18 -0.11
CA LYS A 98 20.98 -4.74 -0.11
C LYS A 98 21.47 -4.26 1.24
N PHE A 99 20.79 -4.63 2.31
CA PHE A 99 20.93 -4.03 3.63
C PHE A 99 21.61 -4.93 4.67
N GLY A 100 21.66 -6.24 4.43
CA GLY A 100 22.30 -7.19 5.34
C GLY A 100 23.82 -7.24 5.18
N SER A 101 24.49 -7.82 6.16
CA SER A 101 25.91 -8.13 6.12
C SER A 101 26.22 -9.30 5.17
N LEU A 102 27.51 -9.64 5.01
CA LEU A 102 27.95 -10.85 4.26
C LEU A 102 27.52 -12.16 4.92
N THR A 103 27.08 -12.11 6.18
CA THR A 103 26.55 -13.27 6.91
C THR A 103 25.03 -13.29 6.92
N GLY A 104 24.38 -12.32 6.26
CA GLY A 104 22.94 -12.13 6.27
C GLY A 104 22.39 -11.50 7.55
N LYS A 105 23.27 -11.01 8.46
CA LYS A 105 22.84 -10.28 9.66
C LYS A 105 22.28 -8.92 9.23
N LEU A 106 21.10 -8.59 9.75
CA LEU A 106 20.49 -7.27 9.68
C LEU A 106 20.82 -6.52 10.97
N ASP A 107 21.32 -5.31 10.84
CA ASP A 107 21.69 -4.46 11.98
C ASP A 107 20.59 -3.42 12.22
N TYR A 108 19.46 -3.92 12.70
CA TYR A 108 18.23 -3.17 12.98
C TYR A 108 17.61 -3.70 14.27
N ASP A 109 16.80 -2.88 14.91
CA ASP A 109 16.08 -3.28 16.15
C ASP A 109 14.91 -4.22 15.83
N LEU A 110 14.19 -3.97 14.75
CA LEU A 110 13.04 -4.78 14.32
C LEU A 110 12.83 -4.69 12.81
N ALA A 111 11.92 -5.53 12.29
CA ALA A 111 11.42 -5.40 10.93
C ALA A 111 9.93 -5.03 10.91
N ILE A 112 9.53 -4.11 10.05
CA ILE A 112 8.14 -3.87 9.66
C ILE A 112 8.06 -4.10 8.15
N LEU A 113 7.34 -5.16 7.75
CA LEU A 113 7.31 -5.65 6.38
C LEU A 113 5.93 -5.53 5.77
N GLU A 114 5.86 -4.88 4.62
CA GLU A 114 4.72 -4.98 3.72
C GLU A 114 4.72 -6.34 3.03
N MET A 115 3.63 -7.10 3.12
CA MET A 115 3.53 -8.41 2.46
C MET A 115 2.29 -8.49 1.58
N ASP A 116 2.49 -8.97 0.34
CA ASP A 116 1.41 -9.36 -0.56
C ASP A 116 0.67 -10.58 0.00
N GLU A 117 -0.65 -10.55 -0.03
CA GLU A 117 -1.53 -11.55 0.60
C GLU A 117 -1.31 -12.97 0.10
N ALA A 118 -0.94 -13.15 -1.18
CA ALA A 118 -0.67 -14.49 -1.74
C ALA A 118 0.62 -15.10 -1.19
N HIS A 119 1.62 -14.27 -0.91
CA HIS A 119 2.95 -14.70 -0.45
C HIS A 119 3.07 -14.66 1.08
N ALA A 120 2.29 -13.83 1.74
CA ALA A 120 2.38 -13.58 3.17
C ALA A 120 2.25 -14.87 4.01
N ALA A 121 1.31 -15.75 3.67
CA ALA A 121 1.08 -17.00 4.40
C ALA A 121 2.31 -17.91 4.43
N THR A 122 2.98 -18.06 3.28
CA THR A 122 4.19 -18.91 3.18
C THR A 122 5.36 -18.32 3.95
N VAL A 123 5.54 -16.99 3.87
CA VAL A 123 6.61 -16.28 4.58
C VAL A 123 6.35 -16.28 6.09
N ALA A 124 5.11 -15.98 6.52
CA ALA A 124 4.73 -15.92 7.92
C ALA A 124 4.95 -17.25 8.67
N LYS A 125 4.65 -18.39 8.03
CA LYS A 125 4.92 -19.72 8.62
C LYS A 125 6.41 -19.95 8.93
N ARG A 126 7.32 -19.38 8.12
CA ARG A 126 8.77 -19.49 8.31
C ARG A 126 9.33 -18.43 9.29
N VAL A 127 8.83 -17.22 9.20
CA VAL A 127 9.36 -16.08 9.96
C VAL A 127 8.72 -15.96 11.33
N LYS A 128 7.45 -16.37 11.48
CA LYS A 128 6.63 -16.25 12.69
C LYS A 128 6.56 -14.81 13.19
N PRO A 129 5.76 -13.94 12.55
CA PRO A 129 5.63 -12.55 12.95
C PRO A 129 5.27 -12.42 14.44
N ARG A 130 5.80 -11.40 15.10
CA ARG A 130 5.40 -11.03 16.45
C ARG A 130 4.03 -10.36 16.43
N ILE A 131 3.84 -9.44 15.49
CA ILE A 131 2.60 -8.68 15.28
C ILE A 131 2.24 -8.76 13.82
N THR A 132 0.94 -8.88 13.53
CA THR A 132 0.40 -8.77 12.17
C THR A 132 -0.76 -7.80 12.17
N SER A 133 -0.77 -6.87 11.22
CA SER A 133 -1.91 -5.97 10.95
C SER A 133 -2.54 -6.34 9.62
N ILE A 134 -3.82 -6.69 9.64
CA ILE A 134 -4.63 -7.02 8.46
C ILE A 134 -5.60 -5.87 8.23
N LEU A 135 -5.41 -5.17 7.11
CA LEU A 135 -6.08 -3.91 6.84
C LEU A 135 -7.50 -4.10 6.32
N ASN A 136 -7.67 -4.99 5.35
CA ASN A 136 -8.95 -5.21 4.68
C ASN A 136 -8.87 -6.39 3.72
N VAL A 137 -10.06 -6.87 3.32
CA VAL A 137 -10.27 -7.75 2.17
C VAL A 137 -11.20 -7.02 1.22
N LEU A 138 -10.70 -6.67 0.04
CA LEU A 138 -11.46 -6.00 -1.01
C LEU A 138 -11.60 -6.93 -2.22
N VAL A 139 -12.53 -6.61 -3.11
CA VAL A 139 -12.61 -7.29 -4.41
C VAL A 139 -11.45 -6.79 -5.27
N ASP A 140 -10.42 -7.61 -5.40
CA ASP A 140 -9.21 -7.28 -6.16
C ASP A 140 -8.62 -8.53 -6.79
N GLN A 141 -7.92 -8.35 -7.92
CA GLN A 141 -7.17 -9.41 -8.61
C GLN A 141 -8.01 -10.68 -8.80
N VAL A 142 -9.21 -10.54 -9.38
CA VAL A 142 -10.12 -11.66 -9.66
C VAL A 142 -9.44 -12.75 -10.49
N ASP A 143 -8.46 -12.39 -11.33
CA ASP A 143 -7.59 -13.27 -12.08
C ASP A 143 -6.66 -14.14 -11.20
N ARG A 144 -6.28 -13.65 -10.00
CA ARG A 144 -5.40 -14.40 -9.07
C ARG A 144 -6.15 -15.17 -8.00
N PHE A 145 -7.23 -14.62 -7.47
CA PHE A 145 -7.89 -15.18 -6.29
C PHE A 145 -9.29 -15.71 -6.58
N VAL A 146 -9.92 -15.33 -7.69
CA VAL A 146 -11.28 -15.76 -8.11
C VAL A 146 -12.36 -15.37 -7.09
N ASP A 147 -12.11 -15.59 -5.79
CA ASP A 147 -13.04 -15.34 -4.69
C ASP A 147 -12.31 -14.66 -3.52
N PRO A 148 -12.87 -13.57 -2.94
CA PRO A 148 -12.38 -12.95 -1.71
C PRO A 148 -12.21 -13.91 -0.53
N ALA A 149 -12.95 -15.02 -0.50
CA ALA A 149 -12.80 -16.07 0.50
C ALA A 149 -11.38 -16.67 0.50
N ASN A 150 -10.76 -16.82 -0.68
CA ASN A 150 -9.38 -17.31 -0.80
C ASN A 150 -8.37 -16.32 -0.19
N VAL A 151 -8.58 -15.01 -0.39
CA VAL A 151 -7.77 -13.96 0.24
C VAL A 151 -7.92 -14.03 1.76
N ARG A 152 -9.17 -14.10 2.25
CA ARG A 152 -9.46 -14.22 3.69
C ARG A 152 -8.77 -15.44 4.30
N GLU A 153 -8.81 -16.60 3.64
CA GLU A 153 -8.14 -17.82 4.10
C GLU A 153 -6.63 -17.61 4.21
N LYS A 154 -5.98 -17.03 3.19
CA LYS A 154 -4.55 -16.74 3.21
C LYS A 154 -4.17 -15.76 4.32
N LEU A 155 -4.94 -14.71 4.51
CA LEU A 155 -4.75 -13.76 5.61
C LEU A 155 -4.98 -14.43 6.98
N GLY A 156 -5.94 -15.34 7.09
CA GLY A 156 -6.15 -16.18 8.27
C GLY A 156 -4.94 -17.08 8.59
N GLU A 157 -4.27 -17.64 7.57
CA GLU A 157 -3.02 -18.39 7.75
C GLU A 157 -1.88 -17.49 8.30
N VAL A 158 -1.77 -16.24 7.82
CA VAL A 158 -0.80 -15.25 8.35
C VAL A 158 -1.09 -14.92 9.80
N ALA A 159 -2.35 -14.63 10.09
CA ALA A 159 -2.81 -14.36 11.46
C ALA A 159 -2.52 -15.54 12.39
N ALA A 160 -2.79 -16.76 11.96
CA ALA A 160 -2.52 -17.99 12.71
C ALA A 160 -1.02 -18.25 12.97
N ALA A 161 -0.12 -17.74 12.13
CA ALA A 161 1.33 -17.85 12.28
C ALA A 161 1.92 -16.75 13.20
N THR A 162 1.13 -15.74 13.56
CA THR A 162 1.52 -14.61 14.40
C THR A 162 1.64 -15.07 15.85
N THR A 163 2.67 -14.59 16.58
CA THR A 163 3.01 -15.14 17.89
C THR A 163 2.53 -14.33 19.09
N GLN A 164 2.23 -13.02 18.90
CA GLN A 164 1.81 -12.15 20.00
C GLN A 164 0.43 -11.54 19.74
N LYS A 165 0.30 -10.62 18.78
CA LYS A 165 -0.96 -9.90 18.58
C LYS A 165 -1.30 -9.73 17.10
N VAL A 166 -2.57 -9.94 16.76
CA VAL A 166 -3.13 -9.69 15.43
C VAL A 166 -4.03 -8.46 15.53
N MET A 167 -3.71 -7.43 14.75
CA MET A 167 -4.47 -6.21 14.63
C MET A 167 -5.39 -6.31 13.41
N LEU A 168 -6.69 -6.16 13.58
CA LEU A 168 -7.70 -6.38 12.57
C LEU A 168 -8.60 -5.15 12.39
N ASN A 169 -9.02 -4.90 11.17
CA ASN A 169 -10.04 -3.90 10.89
C ASN A 169 -11.42 -4.42 11.33
N GLY A 170 -11.98 -3.80 12.38
CA GLY A 170 -13.25 -4.20 12.97
C GLY A 170 -14.49 -3.82 12.15
N LYS A 171 -14.32 -3.10 11.03
CA LYS A 171 -15.40 -2.73 10.10
C LYS A 171 -15.49 -3.66 8.88
N ASP A 172 -14.49 -4.51 8.65
CA ASP A 172 -14.47 -5.47 7.55
C ASP A 172 -14.94 -6.85 8.03
N GLN A 173 -16.05 -7.36 7.48
CA GLN A 173 -16.62 -8.66 7.83
C GLN A 173 -15.65 -9.83 7.61
N ASN A 174 -14.77 -9.76 6.63
CA ASN A 174 -13.75 -10.79 6.43
C ASN A 174 -12.69 -10.76 7.53
N CYS A 175 -12.31 -9.56 8.00
CA CYS A 175 -11.43 -9.42 9.16
C CYS A 175 -12.12 -9.88 10.46
N LEU A 176 -13.42 -9.62 10.64
CA LEU A 176 -14.20 -10.13 11.76
C LEU A 176 -14.22 -11.67 11.79
N ILE A 177 -14.38 -12.31 10.63
CA ILE A 177 -14.34 -13.78 10.53
C ILE A 177 -12.97 -14.30 10.90
N ILE A 178 -11.88 -13.70 10.40
CA ILE A 178 -10.51 -14.07 10.80
C ILE A 178 -10.36 -13.98 12.32
N GLY A 179 -10.79 -12.89 12.93
CA GLY A 179 -10.71 -12.69 14.38
C GLY A 179 -11.55 -13.71 15.16
N HIS A 180 -12.77 -14.02 14.71
CA HIS A 180 -13.60 -15.05 15.31
C HIS A 180 -12.92 -16.43 15.27
N ASP A 181 -12.30 -16.79 14.17
CA ASP A 181 -11.60 -18.08 14.06
C ASP A 181 -10.33 -18.13 14.94
N LEU A 182 -9.65 -16.99 15.11
CA LEU A 182 -8.51 -16.86 16.01
C LEU A 182 -8.91 -16.91 17.48
N SER A 183 -10.07 -16.37 17.86
CA SER A 183 -10.53 -16.34 19.26
C SER A 183 -10.67 -17.73 19.88
N ARG A 184 -10.78 -18.76 19.03
CA ARG A 184 -10.73 -20.18 19.44
C ARG A 184 -9.34 -20.67 19.83
N ARG A 185 -8.30 -19.84 19.67
CA ARG A 185 -6.90 -20.14 19.97
C ARG A 185 -6.43 -19.31 21.17
N PRO A 186 -6.29 -19.86 22.36
CA PRO A 186 -6.08 -19.08 23.60
C PRO A 186 -4.74 -18.33 23.67
N SER A 187 -3.80 -18.60 22.78
CA SER A 187 -2.46 -18.00 22.80
C SER A 187 -2.31 -16.70 22.01
N GLN A 188 -3.33 -16.27 21.26
CA GLN A 188 -3.24 -15.10 20.40
C GLN A 188 -4.12 -13.97 20.91
N GLN A 189 -3.52 -12.78 21.04
CA GLN A 189 -4.26 -11.55 21.34
C GLN A 189 -4.76 -10.92 20.03
N ILE A 190 -5.98 -10.40 20.05
CA ILE A 190 -6.60 -9.69 18.94
C ILE A 190 -6.82 -8.25 19.37
N GLY A 191 -6.42 -7.31 18.54
CA GLY A 191 -6.72 -5.89 18.66
C GLY A 191 -7.57 -5.43 17.46
N TRP A 192 -8.48 -4.50 17.71
CA TRP A 192 -9.40 -3.99 16.69
C TRP A 192 -9.14 -2.52 16.42
N PHE A 193 -9.04 -2.14 15.17
CA PHE A 193 -8.97 -0.75 14.74
C PHE A 193 -10.00 -0.45 13.66
N GLY A 194 -10.29 0.83 13.45
CA GLY A 194 -11.22 1.22 12.39
C GLY A 194 -11.63 2.69 12.48
N ILE A 195 -12.65 3.04 11.70
CA ILE A 195 -13.29 4.35 11.70
C ILE A 195 -14.68 4.19 12.28
N ALA A 196 -15.06 5.01 13.26
CA ALA A 196 -16.40 5.03 13.79
C ALA A 196 -17.40 5.51 12.73
N ASP A 197 -18.61 4.95 12.69
CA ASP A 197 -19.61 5.34 11.69
C ASP A 197 -19.98 6.82 11.81
N GLU A 198 -20.02 7.34 13.05
CA GLU A 198 -20.33 8.74 13.36
C GLU A 198 -19.19 9.70 12.93
N ALA A 199 -18.00 9.17 12.69
CA ALA A 199 -16.87 9.98 12.24
C ALA A 199 -16.96 10.37 10.75
N LEU A 200 -17.80 9.66 9.98
CA LEU A 200 -17.97 9.89 8.56
C LEU A 200 -19.13 10.83 8.30
N ASP A 201 -18.94 11.81 7.43
CA ASP A 201 -20.02 12.63 6.92
C ASP A 201 -21.00 11.71 6.16
N ALA A 202 -22.31 11.95 6.35
CA ALA A 202 -23.37 11.21 5.66
C ALA A 202 -23.30 11.26 4.12
N GLN A 203 -22.57 12.23 3.57
CA GLN A 203 -22.35 12.38 2.14
C GLN A 203 -21.20 11.51 1.61
N LEU A 204 -20.33 11.00 2.50
CA LEU A 204 -19.20 10.17 2.09
C LEU A 204 -19.67 8.74 1.84
N LYS A 205 -19.33 8.20 0.67
CA LYS A 205 -19.57 6.78 0.39
C LYS A 205 -18.67 5.92 1.30
N PRO A 206 -19.22 4.94 2.03
CA PRO A 206 -18.43 4.07 2.89
C PRO A 206 -17.44 3.23 2.08
N LEU A 207 -16.33 2.84 2.70
CA LEU A 207 -15.38 1.91 2.10
C LEU A 207 -16.07 0.58 1.78
N LYS A 208 -15.98 0.14 0.52
CA LYS A 208 -16.60 -1.10 0.05
C LYS A 208 -15.66 -2.28 0.29
N TYR A 209 -15.92 -3.04 1.35
CA TYR A 209 -15.24 -4.31 1.61
C TYR A 209 -15.81 -5.43 0.74
N ALA A 210 -15.01 -6.48 0.52
CA ALA A 210 -15.47 -7.63 -0.24
C ALA A 210 -16.64 -8.33 0.47
N PRO A 211 -17.67 -8.76 -0.26
CA PRO A 211 -18.79 -9.50 0.32
C PRO A 211 -18.33 -10.85 0.88
N THR A 212 -19.08 -11.37 1.83
CA THR A 212 -18.93 -12.74 2.34
C THR A 212 -20.28 -13.44 2.30
N TYR A 213 -20.26 -14.73 1.97
CA TYR A 213 -21.45 -15.59 2.03
C TYR A 213 -21.66 -16.21 3.41
N LEU A 214 -20.74 -15.95 4.36
CA LEU A 214 -20.88 -16.40 5.74
C LEU A 214 -21.83 -15.47 6.52
N PRO A 215 -22.45 -15.99 7.61
CA PRO A 215 -23.29 -15.16 8.47
C PRO A 215 -22.55 -13.91 8.95
N ARG A 216 -23.25 -12.78 8.95
CA ARG A 216 -22.68 -11.52 9.41
C ARG A 216 -22.38 -11.61 10.91
N LEU A 217 -21.15 -11.31 11.26
CA LEU A 217 -20.72 -11.20 12.65
C LEU A 217 -21.02 -9.80 13.19
N ALA A 218 -21.26 -9.73 14.49
CA ALA A 218 -21.41 -8.46 15.19
C ALA A 218 -20.08 -7.67 15.14
N GLU A 219 -20.20 -6.36 15.01
CA GLU A 219 -19.04 -5.47 15.07
C GLU A 219 -18.36 -5.58 16.44
N GLN A 220 -17.06 -5.41 16.41
CA GLN A 220 -16.23 -5.48 17.61
C GLN A 220 -15.99 -4.08 18.17
N ASN A 221 -15.73 -4.02 19.47
CA ASN A 221 -15.31 -2.78 20.11
C ASN A 221 -13.90 -2.40 19.60
N LEU A 222 -13.78 -1.26 18.95
CA LEU A 222 -12.53 -0.78 18.38
C LEU A 222 -11.62 -0.26 19.50
N GLU A 223 -10.44 -0.87 19.65
CA GLU A 223 -9.42 -0.41 20.60
C GLU A 223 -8.77 0.90 20.14
N THR A 224 -8.58 1.06 18.84
CA THR A 224 -8.04 2.28 18.24
C THR A 224 -8.99 2.72 17.13
N VAL A 225 -9.56 3.90 17.28
CA VAL A 225 -10.67 4.34 16.43
C VAL A 225 -10.51 5.78 16.00
N VAL A 226 -10.77 6.04 14.72
CA VAL A 226 -10.99 7.40 14.21
C VAL A 226 -12.39 7.83 14.65
N THR A 227 -12.46 8.90 15.43
CA THR A 227 -13.71 9.46 15.98
C THR A 227 -14.20 10.69 15.22
N SER A 228 -13.36 11.29 14.40
CA SER A 228 -13.70 12.40 13.51
C SER A 228 -12.82 12.36 12.28
N TYR A 229 -13.41 12.62 11.13
CA TYR A 229 -12.71 12.76 9.85
C TYR A 229 -13.30 13.95 9.08
N ARG A 230 -12.47 14.94 8.79
CA ARG A 230 -12.86 16.12 7.98
C ARG A 230 -11.70 16.50 7.05
N ASP A 231 -11.94 16.50 5.75
CA ASP A 231 -10.92 16.76 4.73
C ASP A 231 -9.72 15.82 4.84
N SER A 232 -8.62 16.27 5.46
CA SER A 232 -7.42 15.49 5.78
C SER A 232 -7.18 15.36 7.28
N ALA A 233 -7.97 16.03 8.11
CA ALA A 233 -7.81 15.99 9.57
C ALA A 233 -8.61 14.85 10.19
N ILE A 234 -7.96 14.11 11.09
CA ILE A 234 -8.59 13.05 11.89
C ILE A 234 -8.41 13.27 13.37
N SER A 235 -9.36 12.78 14.16
CA SER A 235 -9.20 12.59 15.60
C SER A 235 -9.18 11.11 15.92
N LEU A 236 -8.32 10.69 16.83
CA LEU A 236 -8.13 9.30 17.23
C LEU A 236 -8.41 9.08 18.70
N ASN A 237 -9.11 8.02 19.02
CA ASN A 237 -9.20 7.49 20.39
C ASN A 237 -8.52 6.11 20.48
N ALA A 238 -7.80 5.90 21.58
CA ALA A 238 -7.22 4.61 21.95
C ALA A 238 -7.24 4.50 23.48
N PRO A 239 -7.09 3.30 24.08
CA PRO A 239 -7.14 3.16 25.51
C PRO A 239 -6.23 4.14 26.27
N GLY A 240 -6.84 5.04 27.07
CA GLY A 240 -6.16 6.09 27.81
C GLY A 240 -5.63 7.27 26.98
N LEU A 241 -6.00 7.37 25.71
CA LEU A 241 -5.51 8.42 24.80
C LEU A 241 -6.67 8.99 23.95
N GLN A 242 -6.68 10.30 23.82
CA GLN A 242 -7.51 11.03 22.86
C GLN A 242 -6.63 12.07 22.17
N ILE A 243 -6.60 12.05 20.86
CA ILE A 243 -5.79 12.97 20.05
C ILE A 243 -6.68 13.59 19.00
N GLU A 244 -6.65 14.89 18.92
CA GLU A 244 -7.49 15.68 18.00
C GLU A 244 -6.64 16.31 16.90
N ASN A 245 -7.26 16.54 15.75
CA ASN A 245 -6.70 17.31 14.64
C ASN A 245 -5.33 16.85 14.13
N ILE A 246 -5.19 15.55 13.87
CA ILE A 246 -4.02 15.03 13.15
C ILE A 246 -4.22 15.28 11.66
N GLU A 247 -3.45 16.20 11.09
CA GLU A 247 -3.44 16.41 9.64
C GLU A 247 -2.75 15.26 8.93
N LEU A 248 -3.42 14.65 7.98
CA LEU A 248 -2.86 13.57 7.16
C LEU A 248 -2.26 14.13 5.86
N PRO A 249 -1.27 13.45 5.27
CA PRO A 249 -0.60 13.91 4.05
C PRO A 249 -1.49 13.90 2.80
N ALA A 250 -2.67 13.30 2.87
CA ALA A 250 -3.63 13.25 1.78
C ALA A 250 -5.06 13.07 2.29
N LYS A 251 -6.03 13.46 1.46
CA LYS A 251 -7.47 13.30 1.71
C LYS A 251 -7.93 11.88 1.37
N GLY A 252 -9.01 11.45 2.02
CA GLY A 252 -9.70 10.19 1.74
C GLY A 252 -9.81 9.28 2.96
N GLN A 253 -10.97 8.63 3.11
CA GLN A 253 -11.24 7.69 4.22
C GLN A 253 -10.19 6.58 4.32
N HIS A 254 -9.64 6.14 3.19
CA HIS A 254 -8.60 5.12 3.18
C HIS A 254 -7.31 5.59 3.86
N PHE A 255 -6.94 6.88 3.74
CA PHE A 255 -5.80 7.43 4.48
C PHE A 255 -6.07 7.48 5.97
N ALA A 256 -7.30 7.80 6.37
CA ALA A 256 -7.71 7.73 7.77
C ALA A 256 -7.62 6.28 8.31
N LEU A 257 -8.07 5.29 7.52
CA LEU A 257 -7.95 3.88 7.87
C LEU A 257 -6.47 3.44 7.95
N ASP A 258 -5.65 3.83 6.98
CA ASP A 258 -4.22 3.53 6.97
C ASP A 258 -3.51 4.15 8.18
N ALA A 259 -3.87 5.38 8.53
CA ALA A 259 -3.30 6.11 9.68
C ALA A 259 -3.66 5.44 11.01
N VAL A 260 -4.94 5.08 11.22
CA VAL A 260 -5.35 4.40 12.47
C VAL A 260 -4.73 3.02 12.59
N ALA A 261 -4.60 2.27 11.47
CA ALA A 261 -3.91 0.99 11.45
C ALA A 261 -2.42 1.13 11.79
N ALA A 262 -1.75 2.13 11.22
CA ALA A 262 -0.35 2.43 11.49
C ALA A 262 -0.13 2.85 12.94
N PHE A 263 -0.99 3.72 13.47
CA PHE A 263 -0.95 4.18 14.87
C PHE A 263 -1.14 3.00 15.83
N ALA A 264 -2.16 2.18 15.62
CA ALA A 264 -2.44 0.98 16.41
C ALA A 264 -1.27 -0.01 16.38
N THR A 265 -0.70 -0.24 15.18
CA THR A 265 0.47 -1.11 15.01
C THR A 265 1.70 -0.57 15.72
N ALA A 266 2.01 0.72 15.55
CA ALA A 266 3.17 1.34 16.19
C ALA A 266 3.05 1.34 17.73
N ARG A 267 1.84 1.61 18.23
CA ARG A 267 1.56 1.54 19.68
C ARG A 267 1.82 0.15 20.25
N GLU A 268 1.38 -0.89 19.55
CA GLU A 268 1.63 -2.29 19.97
C GLU A 268 3.12 -2.64 19.90
N VAL A 269 3.84 -2.15 18.88
CA VAL A 269 5.28 -2.35 18.73
C VAL A 269 6.07 -1.72 19.86
N LEU A 270 5.73 -0.49 20.21
CA LEU A 270 6.47 0.34 21.16
C LEU A 270 6.08 0.11 22.62
N GLY A 271 4.85 -0.38 22.86
CA GLY A 271 4.34 -0.63 24.21
C GLY A 271 4.45 0.60 25.12
N ASN A 272 5.09 0.47 26.27
CA ASN A 272 5.25 1.56 27.25
C ASN A 272 6.13 2.74 26.77
N LYS A 273 6.83 2.59 25.63
CA LYS A 273 7.64 3.67 25.05
C LYS A 273 6.89 4.47 24.00
N PHE A 274 5.62 4.16 23.79
CA PHE A 274 4.81 4.87 22.82
C PHE A 274 4.42 6.26 23.32
N ASP A 275 4.81 7.27 22.58
CA ASP A 275 4.40 8.67 22.77
C ASP A 275 3.37 9.05 21.70
N ALA A 276 2.16 9.30 22.15
CA ALA A 276 1.03 9.59 21.27
C ALA A 276 1.15 10.94 20.54
N ALA A 277 1.72 11.95 21.22
CA ALA A 277 1.92 13.26 20.61
C ALA A 277 3.01 13.21 19.53
N LEU A 278 4.09 12.47 19.79
CA LEU A 278 5.14 12.22 18.80
C LEU A 278 4.62 11.42 17.61
N ALA A 279 3.77 10.42 17.83
CA ALA A 279 3.15 9.66 16.76
C ALA A 279 2.23 10.53 15.89
N ALA A 280 1.40 11.37 16.50
CA ALA A 280 0.51 12.29 15.81
C ALA A 280 1.29 13.33 14.98
N SER A 281 2.28 13.97 15.59
CA SER A 281 3.12 14.95 14.88
C SER A 281 3.92 14.31 13.73
N THR A 282 4.33 13.04 13.90
CA THR A 282 4.98 12.28 12.84
C THR A 282 4.06 12.06 11.66
N LEU A 283 2.80 11.65 11.90
CA LEU A 283 1.82 11.47 10.84
C LEU A 283 1.57 12.77 10.07
N SER A 284 1.45 13.88 10.79
CA SER A 284 1.22 15.20 10.17
C SER A 284 2.42 15.73 9.38
N ALA A 285 3.63 15.33 9.75
CA ALA A 285 4.86 15.75 9.06
C ALA A 285 5.21 14.86 7.85
N LEU A 286 4.49 13.77 7.62
CA LEU A 286 4.77 12.90 6.48
C LEU A 286 4.51 13.60 5.16
N PRO A 287 5.43 13.49 4.18
CA PRO A 287 5.14 13.96 2.83
C PRO A 287 4.01 13.13 2.22
N PRO A 288 3.23 13.72 1.30
CA PRO A 288 2.23 12.97 0.54
C PRO A 288 2.82 11.67 -0.01
N VAL A 289 2.08 10.56 0.15
CA VAL A 289 2.53 9.27 -0.36
C VAL A 289 2.56 9.35 -1.88
N PHE A 290 3.69 8.95 -2.45
CA PHE A 290 4.01 8.93 -3.86
C PHE A 290 2.82 8.53 -4.76
N ALA A 291 2.48 9.41 -5.71
CA ALA A 291 1.40 9.23 -6.69
C ALA A 291 0.01 8.91 -6.07
N ARG A 292 -0.24 9.30 -4.82
CA ARG A 292 -1.56 9.15 -4.19
C ARG A 292 -2.14 10.53 -3.87
N GLY A 293 -2.52 11.24 -4.95
CA GLY A 293 -2.90 12.66 -4.86
C GLY A 293 -1.70 13.59 -4.66
N GLU A 294 -0.50 13.14 -5.02
CA GLU A 294 0.72 13.95 -4.98
C GLU A 294 0.62 15.08 -6.01
N VAL A 295 0.78 16.32 -5.57
CA VAL A 295 0.85 17.48 -6.48
C VAL A 295 2.30 17.87 -6.67
N ARG A 296 2.73 17.97 -7.93
CA ARG A 296 4.06 18.42 -8.34
C ARG A 296 3.97 19.63 -9.26
N GLU A 297 4.89 20.54 -9.13
CA GLU A 297 5.04 21.63 -10.08
C GLU A 297 5.81 21.14 -11.32
N ILE A 298 5.18 21.27 -12.50
CA ILE A 298 5.76 20.93 -13.80
C ILE A 298 5.55 22.11 -14.72
N ASN A 299 6.63 22.66 -15.25
CA ASN A 299 6.60 23.85 -16.13
C ASN A 299 5.87 25.06 -15.48
N GLY A 300 5.96 25.22 -14.15
CA GLY A 300 5.27 26.29 -13.41
C GLY A 300 3.78 26.04 -13.17
N GLU A 301 3.29 24.82 -13.37
CA GLU A 301 1.89 24.44 -13.16
C GLU A 301 1.77 23.28 -12.15
N PRO A 302 0.78 23.30 -11.24
CA PRO A 302 0.51 22.19 -10.35
C PRO A 302 -0.13 21.05 -11.14
N VAL A 303 0.49 19.86 -11.10
CA VAL A 303 0.00 18.62 -11.70
C VAL A 303 -0.18 17.58 -10.60
N GLU A 304 -1.37 17.02 -10.52
CA GLU A 304 -1.70 15.96 -9.57
C GLU A 304 -1.47 14.58 -10.18
N PHE A 305 -0.88 13.67 -9.39
CA PHE A 305 -0.61 12.29 -9.80
C PHE A 305 -1.40 11.31 -8.94
N ILE A 306 -2.18 10.44 -9.57
CA ILE A 306 -3.06 9.47 -8.95
C ILE A 306 -2.74 8.06 -9.46
N LEU A 307 -2.21 7.22 -8.56
CA LEU A 307 -1.96 5.81 -8.85
C LEU A 307 -3.21 4.98 -8.61
N VAL A 308 -3.60 4.21 -9.63
CA VAL A 308 -4.68 3.22 -9.55
C VAL A 308 -4.14 1.84 -9.89
N GLN A 309 -4.50 0.84 -9.09
CA GLN A 309 -3.96 -0.51 -9.24
C GLN A 309 -5.04 -1.59 -9.34
N ASN A 310 -6.26 -1.28 -8.95
CA ASN A 310 -7.39 -2.20 -8.85
C ASN A 310 -8.73 -1.44 -8.80
N PRO A 311 -9.87 -2.12 -8.95
CA PRO A 311 -11.19 -1.48 -8.91
C PRO A 311 -11.43 -0.64 -7.67
N PRO A 312 -11.17 -1.11 -6.43
CA PRO A 312 -11.35 -0.29 -5.25
C PRO A 312 -10.51 0.98 -5.25
N SER A 313 -9.24 0.91 -5.65
CA SER A 313 -8.37 2.09 -5.69
C SER A 313 -8.82 3.08 -6.78
N MET A 314 -9.29 2.58 -7.93
CA MET A 314 -9.85 3.42 -8.99
C MET A 314 -11.13 4.11 -8.51
N GLN A 315 -12.10 3.33 -8.00
CA GLN A 315 -13.38 3.84 -7.52
C GLN A 315 -13.19 4.93 -6.47
N LEU A 316 -12.33 4.64 -5.50
CA LEU A 316 -12.03 5.58 -4.43
C LEU A 316 -11.47 6.91 -4.95
N ASN A 317 -10.54 6.85 -5.90
CA ASN A 317 -9.96 8.06 -6.48
C ASN A 317 -10.98 8.82 -7.34
N LEU A 318 -11.85 8.11 -8.08
CA LEU A 318 -12.92 8.75 -8.82
C LEU A 318 -14.00 9.35 -7.91
N ASP A 319 -14.35 8.68 -6.80
CA ASP A 319 -15.30 9.20 -5.81
C ASP A 319 -14.78 10.48 -5.11
N ASN A 320 -13.46 10.59 -4.96
CA ASN A 320 -12.79 11.75 -4.38
C ASN A 320 -12.26 12.75 -5.44
N LEU A 321 -12.53 12.53 -6.72
CA LEU A 321 -12.11 13.45 -7.77
C LEU A 321 -12.84 14.78 -7.58
N THR A 322 -12.08 15.82 -7.31
CA THR A 322 -12.63 17.17 -7.06
C THR A 322 -12.90 17.90 -8.37
N SER A 323 -13.74 18.92 -8.33
CA SER A 323 -13.96 19.83 -9.47
C SER A 323 -12.69 20.54 -9.95
N ASP A 324 -11.62 20.47 -9.16
CA ASP A 324 -10.30 21.01 -9.51
C ASP A 324 -9.54 20.16 -10.53
N ALA A 325 -9.93 18.88 -10.76
CA ALA A 325 -9.39 18.05 -11.82
C ALA A 325 -9.97 18.46 -13.19
N SER A 326 -9.49 19.58 -13.72
CA SER A 326 -10.05 20.21 -14.92
C SER A 326 -9.56 19.61 -16.23
N GLN A 327 -8.32 19.12 -16.24
CA GLN A 327 -7.74 18.40 -17.37
C GLN A 327 -7.21 17.05 -16.89
N ILE A 328 -7.64 15.96 -17.52
CA ILE A 328 -7.34 14.60 -17.06
C ILE A 328 -6.58 13.84 -18.13
N PHE A 329 -5.46 13.25 -17.73
CA PHE A 329 -4.71 12.22 -18.46
C PHE A 329 -4.99 10.88 -17.81
N PHE A 330 -5.27 9.86 -18.61
CA PHE A 330 -5.58 8.52 -18.14
C PHE A 330 -4.71 7.48 -18.84
N ALA A 331 -3.96 6.66 -18.08
CA ALA A 331 -3.07 5.68 -18.69
C ALA A 331 -3.04 4.36 -17.92
N ILE A 332 -3.35 3.26 -18.61
CA ILE A 332 -3.28 1.91 -18.08
C ILE A 332 -2.10 1.16 -18.72
N GLY A 333 -1.14 0.75 -17.89
CA GLY A 333 0.10 0.12 -18.32
C GLY A 333 0.02 -1.41 -18.42
N ARG A 334 1.18 -2.04 -18.62
CA ARG A 334 1.34 -3.51 -18.78
C ARG A 334 1.19 -4.30 -17.49
N ASP A 335 1.20 -3.65 -16.36
CA ASP A 335 0.98 -4.25 -15.04
C ASP A 335 -0.47 -4.68 -14.83
N VAL A 336 -1.39 -4.14 -15.60
CA VAL A 336 -2.79 -4.58 -15.65
C VAL A 336 -2.90 -5.67 -16.71
N HIS A 337 -2.81 -6.92 -16.27
CA HIS A 337 -2.87 -8.09 -17.17
C HIS A 337 -4.28 -8.36 -17.69
N ASP A 338 -5.27 -8.14 -16.83
CA ASP A 338 -6.69 -8.23 -17.17
C ASP A 338 -7.36 -6.86 -17.01
N PRO A 339 -7.56 -6.10 -18.09
CA PRO A 339 -8.21 -4.79 -18.03
C PRO A 339 -9.73 -4.88 -17.81
N SER A 340 -10.32 -6.07 -17.78
CA SER A 340 -11.78 -6.23 -17.58
C SER A 340 -12.26 -5.67 -16.26
N TRP A 341 -11.41 -5.57 -15.25
CA TRP A 341 -11.76 -4.97 -13.98
C TRP A 341 -12.16 -3.48 -14.09
N LEU A 342 -11.70 -2.79 -15.13
CA LEU A 342 -12.11 -1.40 -15.39
C LEU A 342 -13.63 -1.28 -15.54
N TYR A 343 -14.31 -2.33 -16.06
CA TYR A 343 -15.77 -2.34 -16.24
C TYR A 343 -16.57 -2.46 -14.94
N SER A 344 -15.93 -2.79 -13.83
CA SER A 344 -16.58 -2.88 -12.51
C SER A 344 -16.61 -1.54 -11.73
N VAL A 345 -16.05 -0.48 -12.31
CA VAL A 345 -15.90 0.85 -11.70
C VAL A 345 -17.02 1.77 -12.17
N ASP A 346 -17.54 2.59 -11.27
CA ASP A 346 -18.50 3.66 -11.57
C ASP A 346 -17.75 4.93 -12.00
N TYR A 347 -17.94 5.34 -13.25
CA TYR A 347 -17.30 6.52 -13.85
C TYR A 347 -18.19 7.77 -13.81
N SER A 348 -19.30 7.78 -13.09
CA SER A 348 -20.25 8.89 -13.08
C SER A 348 -19.64 10.26 -12.71
N ASN A 349 -18.54 10.26 -11.92
CA ASN A 349 -17.79 11.45 -11.55
C ASN A 349 -16.74 11.87 -12.60
N LEU A 350 -16.48 11.04 -13.62
CA LEU A 350 -15.51 11.30 -14.67
C LEU A 350 -16.25 11.67 -15.97
N ARG A 351 -16.38 12.96 -16.24
CA ARG A 351 -17.13 13.43 -17.42
C ARG A 351 -16.28 13.43 -18.70
N LYS A 352 -15.02 13.85 -18.56
CA LYS A 352 -14.13 14.04 -19.70
C LYS A 352 -12.69 13.71 -19.38
N VAL A 353 -12.03 13.02 -20.29
CA VAL A 353 -10.59 12.73 -20.28
C VAL A 353 -9.95 13.40 -21.49
N HIS A 354 -8.86 14.16 -21.32
CA HIS A 354 -8.20 14.83 -22.44
C HIS A 354 -7.32 13.88 -23.23
N THR A 355 -6.60 13.01 -22.53
CA THR A 355 -5.73 12.04 -23.20
C THR A 355 -5.84 10.68 -22.54
N VAL A 356 -6.12 9.66 -23.36
CA VAL A 356 -6.06 8.25 -22.97
C VAL A 356 -4.81 7.64 -23.56
N SER A 357 -4.05 6.87 -22.78
CA SER A 357 -2.79 6.27 -23.22
C SER A 357 -2.44 4.99 -22.44
N GLY A 358 -1.25 4.47 -22.71
CA GLY A 358 -0.73 3.27 -22.07
C GLY A 358 -0.97 2.00 -22.88
N PHE A 359 -0.46 0.88 -22.36
CA PHE A 359 -0.55 -0.42 -23.06
C PHE A 359 -2.00 -0.86 -23.27
N ASN A 360 -2.84 -0.68 -22.25
CA ASN A 360 -4.28 -0.96 -22.29
C ASN A 360 -5.11 0.33 -22.54
N GLY A 361 -4.52 1.30 -23.25
CA GLY A 361 -5.20 2.57 -23.55
C GLY A 361 -6.40 2.41 -24.49
N ALA A 362 -6.32 1.46 -25.45
CA ALA A 362 -7.42 1.18 -26.36
C ALA A 362 -8.64 0.59 -25.63
N GLU A 363 -8.42 -0.32 -24.68
CA GLU A 363 -9.46 -0.91 -23.85
C GLU A 363 -10.11 0.15 -22.94
N ALA A 364 -9.31 1.05 -22.38
CA ALA A 364 -9.83 2.16 -21.60
C ALA A 364 -10.67 3.13 -22.43
N ALA A 365 -10.22 3.46 -23.66
CA ALA A 365 -10.97 4.31 -24.59
C ALA A 365 -12.29 3.66 -25.02
N LEU A 366 -12.27 2.34 -25.29
CA LEU A 366 -13.46 1.58 -25.59
C LEU A 366 -14.46 1.62 -24.43
N LEU A 367 -13.99 1.36 -23.21
CA LEU A 367 -14.80 1.45 -22.01
C LEU A 367 -15.43 2.84 -21.87
N PHE A 368 -14.65 3.91 -21.99
CA PHE A 368 -15.16 5.28 -21.88
C PHE A 368 -16.28 5.56 -22.86
N SER A 369 -16.16 5.05 -24.09
CA SER A 369 -17.24 5.14 -25.11
C SER A 369 -18.52 4.42 -24.65
N PHE A 370 -18.41 3.30 -23.92
CA PHE A 370 -19.57 2.57 -23.40
C PHE A 370 -20.24 3.26 -22.21
N VAL A 371 -19.45 3.84 -21.29
CA VAL A 371 -19.98 4.46 -20.08
C VAL A 371 -20.27 5.95 -20.23
N GLY A 372 -20.11 6.50 -21.44
CA GLY A 372 -20.42 7.89 -21.76
C GLY A 372 -19.41 8.91 -21.23
N VAL A 373 -18.17 8.51 -20.99
CA VAL A 373 -17.06 9.41 -20.66
C VAL A 373 -16.45 9.92 -21.98
N GLU A 374 -16.47 11.21 -22.17
CA GLU A 374 -15.87 11.82 -23.36
C GLU A 374 -14.34 11.78 -23.27
N PHE A 375 -13.65 11.54 -24.39
CA PHE A 375 -12.20 11.73 -24.47
C PHE A 375 -11.80 12.42 -25.77
N GLU A 376 -10.76 13.25 -25.72
CA GLU A 376 -10.32 14.03 -26.89
C GLU A 376 -9.31 13.27 -27.74
N LYS A 377 -8.39 12.52 -27.09
CA LYS A 377 -7.28 11.88 -27.78
C LYS A 377 -6.96 10.50 -27.21
N LEU A 378 -6.76 9.53 -28.08
CA LEU A 378 -6.08 8.26 -27.78
C LEU A 378 -4.68 8.31 -28.40
N GLN A 379 -3.62 8.26 -27.55
CA GLN A 379 -2.23 8.24 -28.01
C GLN A 379 -1.54 6.99 -27.49
N VAL A 380 -1.05 6.14 -28.40
CA VAL A 380 -0.46 4.84 -28.06
C VAL A 380 0.91 5.00 -27.39
N ASP A 381 1.75 5.95 -27.85
CA ASP A 381 3.03 6.21 -27.20
C ASP A 381 2.83 6.98 -25.90
N LEU A 382 3.11 6.30 -24.78
CA LEU A 382 2.88 6.83 -23.45
C LEU A 382 3.71 8.08 -23.13
N LEU A 383 4.98 8.12 -23.60
CA LEU A 383 5.87 9.24 -23.27
C LEU A 383 5.55 10.46 -24.14
N GLN A 384 5.25 10.25 -25.40
CA GLN A 384 4.75 11.31 -26.27
C GLN A 384 3.40 11.83 -25.75
N ALA A 385 2.51 10.94 -25.31
CA ALA A 385 1.19 11.30 -24.80
C ALA A 385 1.28 12.22 -23.57
N ILE A 386 2.15 11.91 -22.63
CA ILE A 386 2.29 12.74 -21.41
C ILE A 386 2.95 14.10 -21.73
N ASP A 387 3.93 14.14 -22.65
CA ASP A 387 4.57 15.39 -23.05
C ASP A 387 3.54 16.32 -23.73
N GLU A 388 2.74 15.79 -24.64
CA GLU A 388 1.67 16.54 -25.31
C GLU A 388 0.60 17.02 -24.32
N PHE A 389 0.20 16.18 -23.36
CA PHE A 389 -0.76 16.56 -22.33
C PHE A 389 -0.22 17.67 -21.41
N LEU A 390 1.03 17.57 -20.98
CA LEU A 390 1.66 18.60 -20.15
C LEU A 390 1.87 19.92 -20.90
N ALA A 391 2.01 19.86 -22.23
CA ALA A 391 2.11 21.05 -23.10
C ALA A 391 0.75 21.70 -23.38
N LEU A 392 -0.39 21.11 -23.02
CA LEU A 392 -1.68 21.75 -23.16
C LEU A 392 -1.71 23.08 -22.37
N PRO A 393 -2.47 24.08 -22.83
CA PRO A 393 -2.66 25.31 -22.08
C PRO A 393 -3.11 25.03 -20.65
N ARG A 394 -2.64 25.87 -19.72
CA ARG A 394 -3.08 25.80 -18.33
C ARG A 394 -4.61 25.90 -18.26
N PRO A 395 -5.30 25.04 -17.49
CA PRO A 395 -6.74 25.15 -17.32
C PRO A 395 -7.10 26.50 -16.67
N THR A 396 -8.21 27.09 -17.08
CA THR A 396 -8.69 28.38 -16.55
C THR A 396 -9.07 28.29 -15.07
N SER A 397 -9.43 27.10 -14.61
CA SER A 397 -9.68 26.77 -13.22
C SER A 397 -9.16 25.38 -12.91
N GLY A 398 -8.76 25.10 -11.68
CA GLY A 398 -8.28 23.80 -11.24
C GLY A 398 -6.88 23.47 -11.75
N ARG A 399 -6.63 22.18 -11.98
CA ARG A 399 -5.30 21.63 -12.30
C ARG A 399 -5.35 20.47 -13.29
N LYS A 400 -4.19 20.15 -13.83
CA LYS A 400 -3.96 18.91 -14.59
C LYS A 400 -3.88 17.72 -13.62
N THR A 401 -4.56 16.64 -13.92
CA THR A 401 -4.57 15.42 -13.12
C THR A 401 -4.18 14.22 -13.99
N VAL A 402 -3.18 13.46 -13.54
CA VAL A 402 -2.66 12.26 -14.21
C VAL A 402 -3.08 11.04 -13.43
N ILE A 403 -3.98 10.23 -13.98
CA ILE A 403 -4.44 8.97 -13.42
C ILE A 403 -3.73 7.84 -14.17
N PHE A 404 -3.01 6.98 -13.47
CA PHE A 404 -2.22 5.94 -14.12
C PHE A 404 -2.07 4.66 -13.28
N SER A 405 -1.83 3.53 -13.97
CA SER A 405 -1.40 2.30 -13.31
C SER A 405 0.11 2.29 -13.03
N ALA A 406 0.59 1.29 -12.28
CA ALA A 406 1.96 1.27 -11.76
C ALA A 406 3.06 1.24 -12.85
N ASP A 407 2.85 0.54 -13.99
CA ASP A 407 3.82 0.55 -15.08
C ASP A 407 3.88 1.92 -15.77
N ALA A 408 2.70 2.48 -16.09
CA ALA A 408 2.61 3.80 -16.68
C ALA A 408 3.24 4.86 -15.76
N MET A 409 2.94 4.81 -14.46
CA MET A 409 3.55 5.66 -13.44
C MET A 409 5.08 5.60 -13.47
N ARG A 410 5.67 4.42 -13.36
CA ARG A 410 7.15 4.26 -13.35
C ARG A 410 7.80 4.83 -14.59
N ARG A 411 7.18 4.62 -15.77
CA ARG A 411 7.70 5.11 -17.05
C ARG A 411 7.61 6.63 -17.15
N ILE A 412 6.43 7.21 -16.84
CA ILE A 412 6.21 8.66 -16.84
C ILE A 412 7.13 9.37 -15.86
N ARG A 413 7.22 8.89 -14.62
CA ARG A 413 8.07 9.54 -13.60
C ARG A 413 9.54 9.53 -13.96
N ARG A 414 10.05 8.41 -14.50
CA ARG A 414 11.43 8.35 -14.99
C ARG A 414 11.65 9.34 -16.12
N HIS A 415 10.70 9.45 -17.05
CA HIS A 415 10.76 10.39 -18.17
C HIS A 415 10.79 11.85 -17.69
N LEU A 416 9.99 12.18 -16.68
CA LEU A 416 9.96 13.51 -16.07
C LEU A 416 11.12 13.78 -15.09
N GLY A 417 12.07 12.84 -14.95
CA GLY A 417 13.24 13.02 -14.09
C GLY A 417 12.94 12.94 -12.59
N PHE A 418 11.79 12.43 -12.18
CA PHE A 418 11.48 12.25 -10.77
C PHE A 418 12.25 11.07 -10.20
N THR A 419 13.05 11.33 -9.17
CA THR A 419 13.71 10.27 -8.39
C THR A 419 12.67 9.44 -7.67
N ASP A 420 12.88 8.12 -7.66
CA ASP A 420 12.06 7.25 -6.84
C ASP A 420 12.37 7.51 -5.37
N PRO A 421 11.38 7.90 -4.53
CA PRO A 421 11.60 8.10 -3.09
C PRO A 421 12.11 6.83 -2.39
N GLU A 422 11.89 5.66 -2.98
CA GLU A 422 12.41 4.38 -2.47
C GLU A 422 13.92 4.20 -2.69
N ASP A 423 14.53 4.96 -3.61
CA ASP A 423 16.00 5.00 -3.77
C ASP A 423 16.69 5.91 -2.75
N VAL A 424 15.97 6.76 -2.04
CA VAL A 424 16.48 7.76 -1.07
C VAL A 424 16.46 7.22 0.38
N THR A 425 16.03 5.99 0.63
CA THR A 425 16.12 5.39 1.97
C THR A 425 17.56 5.03 2.31
N LYS A 426 18.33 6.05 2.72
CA LYS A 426 19.47 5.90 3.63
C LYS A 426 19.02 6.10 5.05
#